data_3aacafcacf8eaf87bb5ad8818b5cb678
#
_entry.id   3aacafcacf8eaf87bb5ad8818b5cb678
#
_cell.length_a   1.000
_cell.length_b   1.000
_cell.length_c   1.000
_cell.angle_alpha   90.00
_cell.angle_beta   90.00
_cell.angle_gamma   90.00
#
_symmetry.space_group_name_H-M   'P 1'
#
loop_
_entity.id
_entity.type
_entity.pdbx_description
1 polymer ?
#
loop_
_entity_poly.entity_id
_entity_poly.type
_entity_poly.pdbx_seq_one_letter_code
_entity_poly.pdbx_strand_id
1 'polypeptide(L)'
;MVELFIYYRVAAVNAEAAQVEVQRFQASLHERHPGLTARLLRRPGEVSGLQTWMETYADSSGADGVSDDFRAEIDRAAQLLSPLIDGPRHIEVFLPLERAERRSPAQASPKRPWFP
;
A
#
# COMPACT_ATOMS: atom_id res chain seq x y z
N MET A 1 9.48 -3.78 10.26
CA MET A 1 8.09 -3.32 10.12
C MET A 1 7.58 -3.60 8.72
N VAL A 2 6.55 -4.42 8.60
CA VAL A 2 6.04 -4.85 7.31
C VAL A 2 5.02 -3.85 6.80
N GLU A 3 5.13 -3.49 5.52
CA GLU A 3 4.15 -2.64 4.86
C GLU A 3 3.57 -3.39 3.67
N LEU A 4 2.29 -3.16 3.39
CA LEU A 4 1.60 -3.81 2.29
C LEU A 4 1.27 -2.81 1.21
N PHE A 5 1.44 -3.24 -0.02
CA PHE A 5 1.06 -2.47 -1.20
C PHE A 5 0.20 -3.39 -2.06
N ILE A 6 -1.04 -2.99 -2.30
CA ILE A 6 -1.99 -3.83 -3.02
C ILE A 6 -2.49 -3.04 -4.21
N TYR A 7 -2.23 -3.54 -5.42
CA TYR A 7 -2.63 -2.80 -6.60
C TYR A 7 -3.51 -3.65 -7.49
N TYR A 8 -4.36 -2.98 -8.26
CA TYR A 8 -5.33 -3.62 -9.12
C TYR A 8 -5.88 -2.59 -10.11
N ARG A 9 -6.66 -3.08 -11.04
CA ARG A 9 -7.26 -2.23 -12.05
C ARG A 9 -8.73 -2.04 -11.77
N VAL A 10 -9.22 -0.83 -12.04
CA VAL A 10 -10.62 -0.48 -11.84
C VAL A 10 -11.13 0.14 -13.13
N ALA A 11 -12.22 -0.40 -13.66
CA ALA A 11 -12.84 0.24 -14.82
C ALA A 11 -13.37 1.61 -14.43
N ALA A 12 -13.17 2.58 -15.30
CA ALA A 12 -13.58 3.96 -15.00
C ALA A 12 -15.05 4.05 -14.60
N VAL A 13 -15.89 3.22 -15.20
CA VAL A 13 -17.33 3.22 -14.92
C VAL A 13 -17.62 2.76 -13.49
N ASN A 14 -16.71 2.01 -12.87
CA ASN A 14 -16.88 1.53 -11.50
C ASN A 14 -16.07 2.34 -10.49
N ALA A 15 -15.35 3.36 -10.94
CA ALA A 15 -14.37 4.03 -10.08
C ALA A 15 -14.99 4.66 -8.84
N GLU A 16 -16.13 5.32 -8.99
CA GLU A 16 -16.75 5.98 -7.86
C GLU A 16 -17.22 4.97 -6.82
N ALA A 17 -17.90 3.92 -7.28
CA ALA A 17 -18.39 2.89 -6.37
C ALA A 17 -17.23 2.17 -5.68
N ALA A 18 -16.17 1.90 -6.42
CA ALA A 18 -14.99 1.25 -5.85
C ALA A 18 -14.33 2.14 -4.82
N GLN A 19 -14.23 3.44 -5.08
CA GLN A 19 -13.62 4.36 -4.14
C GLN A 19 -14.39 4.41 -2.83
N VAL A 20 -15.71 4.49 -2.91
CA VAL A 20 -16.55 4.48 -1.72
C VAL A 20 -16.31 3.22 -0.91
N GLU A 21 -16.25 2.08 -1.59
CA GLU A 21 -16.06 0.81 -0.90
C GLU A 21 -14.69 0.71 -0.22
N VAL A 22 -13.63 1.08 -0.94
CA VAL A 22 -12.28 1.01 -0.37
C VAL A 22 -12.15 1.95 0.81
N GLN A 23 -12.63 3.18 0.67
CA GLN A 23 -12.49 4.15 1.74
C GLN A 23 -13.31 3.75 2.97
N ARG A 24 -14.44 3.10 2.75
CA ARG A 24 -15.24 2.60 3.87
C ARG A 24 -14.47 1.54 4.66
N PHE A 25 -13.92 0.55 3.98
CA PHE A 25 -13.26 -0.49 4.76
C PHE A 25 -11.93 -0.01 5.33
N GLN A 26 -11.23 0.93 4.66
CA GLN A 26 -10.03 1.51 5.25
C GLN A 26 -10.35 2.29 6.52
N ALA A 27 -11.45 3.03 6.53
CA ALA A 27 -11.87 3.75 7.73
C ALA A 27 -12.21 2.77 8.86
N SER A 28 -12.90 1.70 8.53
CA SER A 28 -13.24 0.67 9.52
C SER A 28 -12.00 0.00 10.09
N LEU A 29 -11.02 -0.29 9.24
CA LEU A 29 -9.76 -0.87 9.68
C LEU A 29 -9.01 0.09 10.60
N HIS A 30 -9.02 1.37 10.28
CA HIS A 30 -8.34 2.38 11.09
C HIS A 30 -8.96 2.48 12.49
N GLU A 31 -10.28 2.35 12.58
CA GLU A 31 -10.94 2.38 13.88
C GLU A 31 -10.49 1.24 14.78
N ARG A 32 -10.28 0.06 14.21
CA ARG A 32 -9.85 -1.09 14.98
C ARG A 32 -8.35 -1.15 15.20
N HIS A 33 -7.60 -0.41 14.38
CA HIS A 33 -6.14 -0.40 14.43
C HIS A 33 -5.66 1.04 14.38
N PRO A 34 -5.67 1.76 15.52
CA PRO A 34 -5.38 3.20 15.50
C PRO A 34 -3.99 3.56 14.98
N GLY A 35 -3.04 2.65 15.05
CA GLY A 35 -1.70 2.91 14.52
C GLY A 35 -1.58 2.72 13.02
N LEU A 36 -2.68 2.34 12.37
CA LEU A 36 -2.66 2.05 10.95
C LEU A 36 -2.66 3.33 10.12
N THR A 37 -1.81 3.37 9.11
CA THR A 37 -1.88 4.36 8.06
C THR A 37 -2.34 3.64 6.81
N ALA A 38 -3.50 4.01 6.29
CA ALA A 38 -4.05 3.40 5.09
C ALA A 38 -4.27 4.50 4.05
N ARG A 39 -3.85 4.23 2.82
CA ARG A 39 -4.01 5.20 1.75
C ARG A 39 -4.55 4.52 0.51
N LEU A 40 -5.25 5.27 -0.30
CA LEU A 40 -5.70 4.83 -1.61
C LEU A 40 -5.13 5.78 -2.64
N LEU A 41 -4.36 5.25 -3.56
CA LEU A 41 -3.67 6.02 -4.59
C LEU A 41 -4.10 5.55 -5.96
N ARG A 42 -3.97 6.43 -6.93
CA ARG A 42 -4.29 6.10 -8.31
C ARG A 42 -3.13 6.57 -9.20
N ARG A 43 -2.75 5.70 -10.14
CA ARG A 43 -1.80 6.11 -11.15
C ARG A 43 -2.45 7.15 -12.06
N PRO A 44 -1.76 8.22 -12.45
CA PRO A 44 -2.35 9.18 -13.37
C PRO A 44 -2.68 8.52 -14.70
N GLY A 45 -3.80 8.91 -15.28
CA GLY A 45 -4.21 8.42 -16.59
C GLY A 45 -4.97 7.13 -16.55
N GLU A 46 -5.41 6.70 -17.72
CA GLU A 46 -6.15 5.46 -17.91
C GLU A 46 -5.63 4.78 -19.15
N VAL A 47 -5.72 3.46 -19.17
CA VAL A 47 -5.39 2.67 -20.35
C VAL A 47 -6.59 1.82 -20.69
N SER A 48 -7.18 2.05 -21.86
CA SER A 48 -8.35 1.30 -22.30
C SER A 48 -9.51 1.35 -21.31
N GLY A 49 -9.72 2.52 -20.69
CA GLY A 49 -10.80 2.70 -19.72
C GLY A 49 -10.52 2.11 -18.36
N LEU A 50 -9.29 1.65 -18.11
CA LEU A 50 -8.92 1.06 -16.83
C LEU A 50 -7.97 1.98 -16.09
N GLN A 51 -8.24 2.18 -14.81
CA GLN A 51 -7.37 2.91 -13.90
C GLN A 51 -6.58 1.91 -13.07
N THR A 52 -5.37 2.26 -12.71
CA THR A 52 -4.57 1.43 -11.79
C THR A 52 -4.59 2.10 -10.42
N TRP A 53 -5.03 1.35 -9.44
CA TRP A 53 -5.14 1.85 -8.06
C TRP A 53 -4.20 1.08 -7.16
N MET A 54 -3.80 1.72 -6.06
CA MET A 54 -2.96 1.09 -5.06
C MET A 54 -3.48 1.44 -3.67
N GLU A 55 -3.69 0.41 -2.84
CA GLU A 55 -3.93 0.57 -1.41
C GLU A 55 -2.60 0.37 -0.71
N THR A 56 -2.32 1.20 0.29
CA THR A 56 -1.10 1.03 1.08
C THR A 56 -1.47 0.93 2.55
N TYR A 57 -0.76 0.08 3.27
CA TYR A 57 -1.01 -0.14 4.69
C TYR A 57 0.30 -0.23 5.45
N ALA A 58 0.42 0.56 6.51
CA ALA A 58 1.55 0.53 7.41
C ALA A 58 1.01 0.69 8.83
N ASP A 59 1.55 -0.05 9.77
CA ASP A 59 1.07 0.02 11.15
C ASP A 59 2.26 0.36 12.05
N SER A 60 2.21 1.53 12.65
CA SER A 60 3.29 2.00 13.51
C SER A 60 3.12 1.58 14.97
N SER A 61 1.97 1.00 15.32
CA SER A 61 1.71 0.65 16.72
C SER A 61 2.32 -0.70 17.11
N GLY A 62 2.70 -1.53 16.14
CA GLY A 62 3.28 -2.83 16.39
C GLY A 62 4.72 -2.89 15.94
N ALA A 63 5.52 -3.73 16.61
CA ALA A 63 6.92 -3.86 16.25
C ALA A 63 7.11 -4.43 14.86
N ASP A 64 6.23 -5.31 14.45
CA ASP A 64 6.36 -6.01 13.18
C ASP A 64 5.57 -5.38 12.05
N GLY A 65 4.85 -4.29 12.33
CA GLY A 65 4.03 -3.65 11.32
C GLY A 65 2.75 -4.42 11.04
N VAL A 66 2.44 -4.62 9.78
CA VAL A 66 1.21 -5.30 9.38
C VAL A 66 1.37 -6.80 9.56
N SER A 67 0.52 -7.40 10.39
CA SER A 67 0.59 -8.82 10.71
C SER A 67 -0.16 -9.66 9.68
N ASP A 68 0.04 -10.98 9.75
CA ASP A 68 -0.71 -11.90 8.89
C ASP A 68 -2.21 -11.86 9.19
N ASP A 69 -2.58 -11.70 10.46
CA ASP A 69 -3.99 -11.59 10.82
C ASP A 69 -4.60 -10.34 10.22
N PHE A 70 -3.85 -9.25 10.20
CA PHE A 70 -4.32 -8.02 9.61
C PHE A 70 -4.47 -8.16 8.10
N ARG A 71 -3.55 -8.87 7.46
CA ARG A 71 -3.65 -9.14 6.03
C ARG A 71 -4.91 -9.91 5.71
N ALA A 72 -5.23 -10.91 6.52
CA ALA A 72 -6.46 -11.69 6.33
C ALA A 72 -7.69 -10.81 6.49
N GLU A 73 -7.65 -9.85 7.41
CA GLU A 73 -8.75 -8.93 7.61
C GLU A 73 -8.93 -8.02 6.41
N ILE A 74 -7.82 -7.53 5.84
CA ILE A 74 -7.88 -6.73 4.62
C ILE A 74 -8.48 -7.55 3.48
N ASP A 75 -8.05 -8.80 3.34
CA ASP A 75 -8.55 -9.65 2.25
C ASP A 75 -10.05 -9.89 2.38
N ARG A 76 -10.53 -10.12 3.60
CA ARG A 76 -11.97 -10.30 3.81
C ARG A 76 -12.74 -9.03 3.47
N ALA A 77 -12.24 -7.89 3.91
CA ALA A 77 -12.91 -6.62 3.64
C ALA A 77 -12.96 -6.34 2.14
N ALA A 78 -11.92 -6.75 1.42
CA ALA A 78 -11.82 -6.48 0.00
C ALA A 78 -12.71 -7.38 -0.86
N GLN A 79 -13.33 -8.41 -0.28
CA GLN A 79 -14.17 -9.29 -1.08
C GLN A 79 -15.34 -8.55 -1.71
N LEU A 80 -15.87 -7.55 -1.04
CA LEU A 80 -16.95 -6.74 -1.60
C LEU A 80 -16.50 -5.90 -2.79
N LEU A 81 -15.21 -5.72 -2.93
CA LEU A 81 -14.66 -4.95 -4.03
C LEU A 81 -14.56 -5.77 -5.31
N SER A 82 -14.54 -7.09 -5.20
CA SER A 82 -14.30 -7.98 -6.33
C SER A 82 -15.14 -7.67 -7.57
N PRO A 83 -16.45 -7.42 -7.45
CA PRO A 83 -17.25 -7.14 -8.64
C PRO A 83 -16.92 -5.81 -9.31
N LEU A 84 -16.19 -4.94 -8.62
CA LEU A 84 -15.93 -3.58 -9.10
C LEU A 84 -14.53 -3.42 -9.72
N ILE A 85 -13.68 -4.43 -9.60
CA ILE A 85 -12.32 -4.35 -10.11
C ILE A 85 -12.15 -5.29 -11.30
N ASP A 86 -11.12 -5.03 -12.08
CA ASP A 86 -10.83 -5.82 -13.27
C ASP A 86 -9.59 -6.66 -12.99
N GLY A 87 -9.80 -7.94 -12.81
CA GLY A 87 -8.70 -8.86 -12.54
C GLY A 87 -8.34 -8.94 -11.07
N PRO A 88 -7.20 -9.53 -10.76
CA PRO A 88 -6.84 -9.82 -9.38
C PRO A 88 -6.25 -8.63 -8.64
N ARG A 89 -6.23 -8.74 -7.33
CA ARG A 89 -5.50 -7.82 -6.46
C ARG A 89 -4.09 -8.40 -6.30
N HIS A 90 -3.09 -7.58 -6.60
CA HIS A 90 -1.69 -7.99 -6.48
C HIS A 90 -1.15 -7.44 -5.17
N ILE A 91 -0.66 -8.31 -4.31
CA ILE A 91 -0.19 -7.93 -2.99
C ILE A 91 1.33 -8.04 -2.95
N GLU A 92 1.98 -6.97 -2.53
CA GLU A 92 3.41 -6.94 -2.35
C GLU A 92 3.73 -6.50 -0.94
N VAL A 93 4.72 -7.14 -0.36
CA VAL A 93 5.17 -6.87 1.00
C VAL A 93 6.53 -6.20 0.91
N PHE A 94 6.66 -5.08 1.59
CA PHE A 94 7.93 -4.36 1.63
C PHE A 94 8.33 -4.13 3.07
N LEU A 95 9.62 -4.14 3.29
CA LEU A 95 10.19 -3.76 4.58
C LEU A 95 10.94 -2.46 4.36
N PRO A 96 10.64 -1.43 5.14
CA PRO A 96 11.41 -0.21 5.02
C PRO A 96 12.85 -0.47 5.40
N LEU A 97 13.76 0.07 4.63
CA LEU A 97 15.17 -0.03 4.99
C LEU A 97 15.45 1.05 6.01
N GLU A 98 16.07 0.64 7.10
CA GLU A 98 16.48 1.59 8.09
C GLU A 98 17.56 2.46 7.52
N ARG A 99 17.62 3.68 8.04
CA ARG A 99 18.66 4.57 7.62
C ARG A 99 20.00 3.95 7.96
N ALA A 100 20.89 3.95 6.98
CA ALA A 100 22.22 3.41 7.22
C ALA A 100 22.90 4.23 8.30
N GLU A 101 23.59 3.52 9.22
CA GLU A 101 24.28 4.21 10.28
C GLU A 101 25.39 5.04 9.68
N ARG A 102 25.46 6.30 10.11
CA ARG A 102 26.41 7.19 9.52
C ARG A 102 27.79 6.82 9.99
N ARG A 103 28.68 6.65 9.06
CA ARG A 103 30.07 6.39 9.42
C ARG A 103 30.80 7.68 9.57
N SER A 104 31.96 7.62 10.22
CA SER A 104 32.80 8.78 10.31
C SER A 104 33.22 9.19 8.90
N PRO A 105 33.57 10.45 8.71
CA PRO A 105 34.01 10.89 7.38
C PRO A 105 35.16 10.09 6.81
N ALA A 106 36.03 9.62 7.67
CA ALA A 106 37.17 8.84 7.20
C ALA A 106 36.73 7.51 6.60
N GLN A 107 35.60 7.01 7.02
CA GLN A 107 35.10 5.74 6.52
C GLN A 107 34.13 5.91 5.38
N ALA A 108 33.65 7.10 5.17
CA ALA A 108 32.75 7.33 4.06
C ALA A 108 33.47 7.15 2.77
N SER A 109 32.83 6.51 1.85
CA SER A 109 33.41 6.40 0.55
C SER A 109 33.53 7.75 -0.06
N PRO A 110 34.59 7.93 -0.75
CA PRO A 110 34.62 9.13 -1.53
C PRO A 110 33.53 9.00 -2.55
N LYS A 111 33.01 9.93 -2.88
CA LYS A 111 31.99 9.86 -3.65
C LYS A 111 32.37 9.62 -4.85
N ARG A 112 32.00 8.92 -5.44
CA ARG A 112 32.17 8.69 -6.61
C ARG A 112 31.24 9.33 -7.28
N PRO A 113 31.63 9.93 -8.13
CA PRO A 113 30.71 10.59 -8.81
C PRO A 113 29.87 9.70 -9.48
N TRP A 114 29.69 9.23 -9.58
CA TRP A 114 28.87 8.47 -10.25
C TRP A 114 27.81 8.69 -10.43
N PHE A 115 27.87 8.83 -10.42
CA PHE A 115 27.33 9.14 -10.73
C PHE A 115 27.25 9.46 -11.29
N PRO A 116 27.00 9.33 -11.51
CA PRO A 116 27.09 9.53 -11.93
C PRO A 116 27.09 9.27 -11.92
#